data_0cd2df8c0f9e9dfe49fb9aefb44a607f
#
_entry.id   0cd2df8c0f9e9dfe49fb9aefb44a607f
#
_cell.length_a   1.000
_cell.length_b   1.000
_cell.length_c   1.000
_cell.angle_alpha   90.00
_cell.angle_beta   90.00
_cell.angle_gamma   90.00
#
_symmetry.space_group_name_H-M   'P 1'
#
loop_
_entity.id
_entity.type
_entity.pdbx_description
1 polymer ?
#
loop_
_entity_poly.entity_id
_entity_poly.type
_entity_poly.pdbx_seq_one_letter_code
_entity_poly.pdbx_strand_id
1 'polypeptide(L)'
;MKKNNTNGFNYTKLVMPRQLVLPLEYGLLIKETAPVRLLDAVLEELDYTELQHLYSPNGRKSKVPPHILFKIFVYAMSNGVYSTRMIQKQCEENINYMWLLQGYVAPSHMTFQRFFARCTLDVLMNLFSQLMEAISRRDTLTFNEVFIDGTKLEANANKYTFVWRKAVEKKLSMLPTKLAVLKQDIWNELGLDTFCMNDEFVYTFLAKEIEVQHMVLVQGKGKHKTPLQRLYERAESLYEKRKEYVQQLHIMGERNSYSKTDHETTFMRMKEDHMCNGQLKPAYNVQLAVHSEYIMGVGVFPNPNDTNTLIPFVQQLERLHTQRFKYVVADAGYDSHENLAWLKYNQYLSCIKPQYYERQKTKAWTTDISKARNMQYILEKDLFICAKGRQLRYAHTRNIKKKTGFVSERKVYICESCNRCGYKKECQPHAKQTTAHPVKRIEITPAYDAILAENQHRLLSDVGVQLRINRSIQVEGTFGVLKQDFGFRRFLHRGTGKVHKILYLLAMGFNLAKLHNRIQAGRIHTALFTAKETA
;
A
#
# COMPACT_ATOMS: atom_id res chain seq x y z
N MET A 1 60.52 6.00 -11.58
CA MET A 1 60.14 7.09 -12.49
C MET A 1 58.73 6.87 -13.01
N LYS A 2 57.75 7.59 -12.46
CA LYS A 2 56.37 7.58 -12.97
C LYS A 2 56.28 8.59 -14.12
N LYS A 3 55.99 8.12 -15.31
CA LYS A 3 55.69 8.98 -16.45
C LYS A 3 54.36 9.70 -16.19
N ASN A 4 54.43 10.99 -15.96
CA ASN A 4 53.24 11.87 -15.99
C ASN A 4 52.79 11.97 -17.46
N ASN A 5 51.64 11.39 -17.75
CA ASN A 5 51.00 11.52 -19.05
C ASN A 5 50.17 12.81 -19.01
N THR A 6 50.73 13.93 -19.47
CA THR A 6 50.14 15.29 -19.37
C THR A 6 49.38 15.70 -20.64
N ASN A 7 48.85 14.76 -21.43
CA ASN A 7 48.09 15.08 -22.64
C ASN A 7 46.56 14.91 -22.48
N GLY A 8 46.01 15.21 -21.31
CA GLY A 8 44.57 15.43 -21.16
C GLY A 8 44.27 16.92 -21.22
N PHE A 9 43.61 17.40 -22.27
CA PHE A 9 43.07 18.76 -22.30
C PHE A 9 42.02 18.89 -21.18
N ASN A 10 42.44 19.56 -20.10
CA ASN A 10 41.55 19.86 -19.01
C ASN A 10 40.76 21.14 -19.36
N TYR A 11 39.63 20.98 -20.03
CA TYR A 11 38.79 22.11 -20.45
C TYR A 11 38.36 23.02 -19.29
N THR A 12 38.43 22.58 -18.04
CA THR A 12 38.13 23.41 -16.86
C THR A 12 39.19 24.46 -16.57
N LYS A 13 40.38 24.37 -17.19
CA LYS A 13 41.46 25.38 -17.12
C LYS A 13 41.45 26.38 -18.24
N LEU A 14 40.62 26.24 -19.24
CA LEU A 14 40.38 27.24 -20.31
C LEU A 14 39.35 28.27 -19.84
N VAL A 15 39.49 28.81 -18.63
CA VAL A 15 38.82 30.06 -18.25
C VAL A 15 39.50 31.17 -19.04
N MET A 16 38.89 31.60 -20.11
CA MET A 16 39.37 32.76 -20.87
C MET A 16 39.45 33.96 -19.89
N PRO A 17 40.62 34.62 -19.78
CA PRO A 17 40.76 35.76 -18.85
C PRO A 17 39.86 36.98 -19.18
N ARG A 18 39.03 36.86 -20.19
CA ARG A 18 38.10 37.89 -20.66
C ARG A 18 36.61 37.55 -20.41
N GLN A 19 36.31 36.54 -19.61
CA GLN A 19 34.92 36.28 -19.28
C GLN A 19 34.41 37.38 -18.34
N LEU A 20 33.64 38.28 -18.87
CA LEU A 20 32.83 39.24 -18.10
C LEU A 20 31.82 38.41 -17.31
N VAL A 21 31.97 38.34 -16.00
CA VAL A 21 30.95 37.82 -15.09
C VAL A 21 29.84 38.87 -15.02
N LEU A 22 28.88 38.80 -15.92
CA LEU A 22 27.66 39.57 -15.81
C LEU A 22 26.85 38.96 -14.67
N PRO A 23 26.37 39.76 -13.69
CA PRO A 23 25.42 39.26 -12.71
C PRO A 23 24.11 38.97 -13.44
N LEU A 24 23.91 37.69 -13.80
CA LEU A 24 22.67 37.21 -14.42
C LEU A 24 21.62 37.09 -13.34
N GLU A 25 20.61 37.92 -13.39
CA GLU A 25 19.42 37.77 -12.60
C GLU A 25 18.54 36.69 -13.26
N TYR A 26 18.60 35.47 -12.76
CA TYR A 26 17.85 34.30 -13.30
C TYR A 26 16.35 34.59 -13.40
N GLY A 27 15.81 35.42 -12.50
CA GLY A 27 14.41 35.83 -12.53
C GLY A 27 13.97 36.44 -13.85
N LEU A 28 14.83 37.20 -14.53
CA LEU A 28 14.52 37.82 -15.82
C LEU A 28 14.43 36.83 -16.97
N LEU A 29 15.09 35.66 -16.85
CA LEU A 29 15.12 34.63 -17.89
C LEU A 29 13.96 33.64 -17.76
N ILE A 30 13.29 33.60 -16.62
CA ILE A 30 12.16 32.71 -16.36
C ILE A 30 10.86 33.46 -16.68
N LYS A 31 10.02 32.88 -17.54
CA LYS A 31 8.71 33.44 -17.88
C LYS A 31 7.88 33.69 -16.63
N GLU A 32 7.09 34.78 -16.63
CA GLU A 32 6.19 35.08 -15.50
C GLU A 32 5.17 33.96 -15.23
N THR A 33 4.70 33.30 -16.28
CA THR A 33 3.77 32.18 -16.21
C THR A 33 4.44 30.83 -15.92
N ALA A 34 5.74 30.80 -15.63
CA ALA A 34 6.43 29.52 -15.39
C ALA A 34 5.94 28.84 -14.11
N PRO A 35 5.72 27.50 -14.13
CA PRO A 35 5.23 26.74 -12.96
C PRO A 35 6.08 26.93 -11.70
N VAL A 36 7.39 27.15 -11.86
CA VAL A 36 8.33 27.31 -10.75
C VAL A 36 8.04 28.56 -9.92
N ARG A 37 7.54 29.64 -10.52
CA ARG A 37 7.18 30.87 -9.81
C ARG A 37 5.97 30.67 -8.90
N LEU A 38 4.93 30.02 -9.41
CA LEU A 38 3.76 29.68 -8.59
C LEU A 38 4.15 28.74 -7.44
N LEU A 39 4.95 27.72 -7.76
CA LEU A 39 5.44 26.76 -6.76
C LEU A 39 6.20 27.48 -5.65
N ASP A 40 7.14 28.35 -6.00
CA ASP A 40 7.93 29.11 -5.02
C ASP A 40 7.04 30.01 -4.17
N ALA A 41 6.15 30.78 -4.80
CA ALA A 41 5.23 31.69 -4.10
C ALA A 41 4.30 30.95 -3.12
N VAL A 42 3.78 29.78 -3.49
CA VAL A 42 2.93 28.97 -2.60
C VAL A 42 3.72 28.34 -1.47
N LEU A 43 4.92 27.82 -1.77
CA LEU A 43 5.75 27.17 -0.76
C LEU A 43 6.41 28.17 0.21
N GLU A 44 6.57 29.46 -0.16
CA GLU A 44 7.05 30.49 0.77
C GLU A 44 6.06 30.80 1.90
N GLU A 45 4.77 30.51 1.73
CA GLU A 45 3.75 30.72 2.77
C GLU A 45 3.77 29.67 3.88
N LEU A 46 4.52 28.57 3.69
CA LEU A 46 4.51 27.45 4.65
C LEU A 46 5.41 27.75 5.86
N ASP A 47 4.99 27.31 7.03
CA ASP A 47 5.82 27.32 8.22
C ASP A 47 6.80 26.14 8.23
N TYR A 48 8.08 26.44 8.16
CA TYR A 48 9.17 25.48 8.17
C TYR A 48 9.81 25.24 9.54
N THR A 49 9.22 25.73 10.63
CA THR A 49 9.78 25.64 11.98
C THR A 49 10.09 24.19 12.36
N GLU A 50 9.15 23.28 12.16
CA GLU A 50 9.38 21.85 12.45
C GLU A 50 10.49 21.25 11.58
N LEU A 51 10.56 21.62 10.29
CA LEU A 51 11.61 21.16 9.40
C LEU A 51 13.00 21.68 9.83
N GLN A 52 13.06 22.91 10.32
CA GLN A 52 14.31 23.50 10.83
C GLN A 52 14.76 22.83 12.11
N HIS A 53 13.85 22.47 13.01
CA HIS A 53 14.14 21.74 14.26
C HIS A 53 14.75 20.35 14.04
N LEU A 54 14.60 19.77 12.86
CA LEU A 54 15.30 18.51 12.51
C LEU A 54 16.82 18.69 12.33
N TYR A 55 17.29 19.93 12.29
CA TYR A 55 18.70 20.26 12.17
C TYR A 55 19.25 20.77 13.50
N SER A 56 20.32 20.14 13.97
CA SER A 56 20.96 20.54 15.22
C SER A 56 21.44 21.99 15.17
N PRO A 57 21.20 22.79 16.20
CA PRO A 57 21.74 24.14 16.31
C PRO A 57 23.28 24.13 16.44
N ASN A 58 23.83 23.02 16.92
CA ASN A 58 25.26 22.80 17.13
C ASN A 58 25.87 21.97 16.01
N GLY A 59 27.11 22.28 15.63
CA GLY A 59 27.86 21.57 14.60
C GLY A 59 27.84 22.23 13.23
N ARG A 60 28.26 21.48 12.19
CA ARG A 60 28.36 22.01 10.82
C ARG A 60 26.98 22.27 10.23
N LYS A 61 26.66 23.51 9.96
CA LYS A 61 25.40 23.93 9.30
C LYS A 61 25.32 23.41 7.86
N SER A 62 24.10 23.17 7.41
CA SER A 62 23.85 22.88 5.99
C SER A 62 24.24 24.09 5.13
N LYS A 63 24.91 23.86 3.99
CA LYS A 63 25.26 24.94 3.06
C LYS A 63 24.03 25.57 2.41
N VAL A 64 22.97 24.79 2.23
CA VAL A 64 21.68 25.22 1.68
C VAL A 64 20.62 25.04 2.76
N PRO A 65 19.78 26.03 3.02
CA PRO A 65 18.69 25.95 4.00
C PRO A 65 17.73 24.79 3.73
N PRO A 66 17.17 24.13 4.77
CA PRO A 66 16.28 22.99 4.60
C PRO A 66 15.02 23.27 3.76
N HIS A 67 14.42 24.45 3.90
CA HIS A 67 13.23 24.84 3.12
C HIS A 67 13.54 24.95 1.62
N ILE A 68 14.72 25.43 1.24
CA ILE A 68 15.16 25.47 -0.17
C ILE A 68 15.32 24.06 -0.72
N LEU A 69 15.95 23.14 0.06
CA LEU A 69 16.05 21.73 -0.34
C LEU A 69 14.66 21.10 -0.52
N PHE A 70 13.73 21.41 0.37
CA PHE A 70 12.34 20.95 0.27
C PHE A 70 11.66 21.45 -1.00
N LYS A 71 11.73 22.76 -1.31
CA LYS A 71 11.18 23.34 -2.55
C LYS A 71 11.72 22.66 -3.80
N ILE A 72 13.05 22.46 -3.84
CA ILE A 72 13.71 21.75 -4.95
C ILE A 72 13.20 20.32 -5.08
N PHE A 73 13.01 19.60 -3.96
CA PHE A 73 12.43 18.26 -4.01
C PHE A 73 11.00 18.26 -4.57
N VAL A 74 10.14 19.14 -4.08
CA VAL A 74 8.75 19.23 -4.56
C VAL A 74 8.72 19.60 -6.04
N TYR A 75 9.58 20.55 -6.48
CA TYR A 75 9.69 20.91 -7.89
C TYR A 75 10.23 19.75 -8.74
N ALA A 76 11.19 18.99 -8.23
CA ALA A 76 11.69 17.81 -8.90
C ALA A 76 10.58 16.75 -9.11
N MET A 77 9.74 16.52 -8.08
CA MET A 77 8.60 15.61 -8.19
C MET A 77 7.59 16.06 -9.26
N SER A 78 7.29 17.36 -9.35
CA SER A 78 6.37 17.88 -10.37
C SER A 78 6.90 17.76 -11.80
N ASN A 79 8.20 17.56 -11.97
CA ASN A 79 8.86 17.35 -13.26
C ASN A 79 9.27 15.89 -13.52
N GLY A 80 8.79 14.92 -12.73
CA GLY A 80 9.14 13.50 -12.90
C GLY A 80 10.60 13.16 -12.57
N VAL A 81 11.29 14.00 -11.78
CA VAL A 81 12.70 13.81 -11.39
C VAL A 81 12.77 13.20 -9.99
N TYR A 82 13.02 11.89 -9.88
CA TYR A 82 12.94 11.13 -8.63
C TYR A 82 14.29 10.76 -8.01
N SER A 83 15.36 10.76 -8.82
CA SER A 83 16.70 10.41 -8.36
C SER A 83 17.45 11.62 -7.83
N THR A 84 18.02 11.53 -6.63
CA THR A 84 18.82 12.62 -6.04
C THR A 84 20.02 13.01 -6.91
N ARG A 85 20.59 12.08 -7.69
CA ARG A 85 21.64 12.40 -8.66
C ARG A 85 21.10 13.24 -9.82
N MET A 86 19.89 12.93 -10.30
CA MET A 86 19.23 13.74 -11.33
C MET A 86 18.83 15.11 -10.77
N ILE A 87 18.37 15.18 -9.52
CA ILE A 87 18.06 16.48 -8.86
C ILE A 87 19.33 17.34 -8.78
N GLN A 88 20.47 16.78 -8.39
CA GLN A 88 21.75 17.49 -8.42
C GLN A 88 22.05 18.01 -9.84
N LYS A 89 21.98 17.16 -10.86
CA LYS A 89 22.20 17.53 -12.25
C LYS A 89 21.27 18.67 -12.71
N GLN A 90 19.99 18.59 -12.34
CA GLN A 90 19.05 19.70 -12.64
C GLN A 90 19.46 21.01 -11.94
N CYS A 91 19.95 20.96 -10.71
CA CYS A 91 20.45 22.14 -10.00
C CYS A 91 21.69 22.77 -10.68
N GLU A 92 22.48 21.97 -11.41
CA GLU A 92 23.69 22.42 -12.12
C GLU A 92 23.40 22.93 -13.54
N GLU A 93 22.34 22.42 -14.20
CA GLU A 93 22.11 22.64 -15.64
C GLU A 93 20.80 23.38 -15.97
N ASN A 94 19.82 23.44 -15.04
CA ASN A 94 18.49 23.98 -15.31
C ASN A 94 18.24 25.28 -14.54
N ILE A 95 17.94 26.34 -15.29
CA ILE A 95 17.76 27.69 -14.76
C ILE A 95 16.65 27.80 -13.70
N ASN A 96 15.57 27.02 -13.81
CA ASN A 96 14.49 27.02 -12.83
C ASN A 96 14.96 26.50 -11.46
N TYR A 97 15.81 25.46 -11.45
CA TYR A 97 16.41 24.93 -10.23
C TYR A 97 17.49 25.87 -9.67
N MET A 98 18.28 26.52 -10.54
CA MET A 98 19.25 27.52 -10.13
C MET A 98 18.56 28.72 -9.48
N TRP A 99 17.40 29.13 -10.01
CA TRP A 99 16.60 30.19 -9.43
C TRP A 99 16.05 29.81 -8.04
N LEU A 100 15.53 28.61 -7.88
CA LEU A 100 15.08 28.10 -6.58
C LEU A 100 16.22 27.98 -5.55
N LEU A 101 17.47 27.85 -6.00
CA LEU A 101 18.64 27.85 -5.12
C LEU A 101 18.97 29.21 -4.52
N GLN A 102 18.36 30.31 -5.00
CA GLN A 102 18.52 31.65 -4.43
C GLN A 102 20.00 32.06 -4.24
N GLY A 103 20.86 31.73 -5.19
CA GLY A 103 22.29 32.03 -5.16
C GLY A 103 23.17 31.03 -4.39
N TYR A 104 22.59 30.00 -3.78
CA TYR A 104 23.39 28.92 -3.19
C TYR A 104 23.97 28.01 -4.27
N VAL A 105 25.16 27.48 -4.01
CA VAL A 105 25.81 26.51 -4.89
C VAL A 105 25.00 25.21 -4.92
N ALA A 106 24.88 24.60 -6.10
CA ALA A 106 24.17 23.33 -6.30
C ALA A 106 24.63 22.27 -5.30
N PRO A 107 23.71 21.73 -4.48
CA PRO A 107 24.05 20.74 -3.46
C PRO A 107 24.28 19.37 -4.10
N SER A 108 25.24 18.61 -3.53
CA SER A 108 25.48 17.24 -3.98
C SER A 108 24.27 16.34 -3.72
N HIS A 109 24.15 15.25 -4.50
CA HIS A 109 23.10 14.24 -4.30
C HIS A 109 23.10 13.66 -2.89
N MET A 110 24.25 13.61 -2.19
CA MET A 110 24.33 13.17 -0.79
C MET A 110 23.68 14.16 0.16
N THR A 111 23.70 15.48 -0.14
CA THR A 111 22.97 16.49 0.64
C THR A 111 21.47 16.25 0.55
N PHE A 112 20.94 15.97 -0.64
CA PHE A 112 19.54 15.62 -0.85
C PHE A 112 19.17 14.30 -0.15
N GLN A 113 20.04 13.29 -0.19
CA GLN A 113 19.79 12.02 0.53
C GLN A 113 19.74 12.22 2.04
N ARG A 114 20.66 13.03 2.60
CA ARG A 114 20.67 13.34 4.04
C ARG A 114 19.45 14.15 4.44
N PHE A 115 19.04 15.12 3.64
CA PHE A 115 17.79 15.87 3.83
C PHE A 115 16.61 14.91 3.89
N PHE A 116 16.43 14.06 2.88
CA PHE A 116 15.34 13.09 2.81
C PHE A 116 15.35 12.08 3.96
N ALA A 117 16.54 11.65 4.41
CA ALA A 117 16.67 10.76 5.57
C ALA A 117 16.21 11.43 6.87
N ARG A 118 16.59 12.69 7.10
CA ARG A 118 16.23 13.47 8.30
C ARG A 118 14.76 13.85 8.35
N CYS A 119 14.19 14.30 7.22
CA CYS A 119 12.80 14.69 7.15
C CYS A 119 11.89 13.54 7.59
N THR A 120 11.12 13.74 8.66
CA THR A 120 10.18 12.74 9.18
C THR A 120 8.90 12.72 8.35
N LEU A 121 8.10 11.66 8.49
CA LEU A 121 6.80 11.59 7.82
C LEU A 121 5.84 12.65 8.37
N ASP A 122 5.86 12.87 9.69
CA ASP A 122 4.96 13.82 10.35
C ASP A 122 5.21 15.26 9.87
N VAL A 123 6.48 15.67 9.74
CA VAL A 123 6.84 16.99 9.18
C VAL A 123 6.36 17.13 7.74
N LEU A 124 6.47 16.07 6.92
CA LEU A 124 5.93 16.12 5.55
C LEU A 124 4.41 16.16 5.51
N MET A 125 3.73 15.48 6.42
CA MET A 125 2.27 15.53 6.55
C MET A 125 1.81 16.92 6.99
N ASN A 126 2.50 17.54 7.93
CA ASN A 126 2.21 18.92 8.35
C ASN A 126 2.40 19.91 7.19
N LEU A 127 3.54 19.87 6.50
CA LEU A 127 3.78 20.71 5.31
C LEU A 127 2.76 20.45 4.19
N PHE A 128 2.32 19.21 4.01
CA PHE A 128 1.27 18.88 3.06
C PHE A 128 -0.08 19.49 3.46
N SER A 129 -0.45 19.42 4.74
CA SER A 129 -1.68 20.03 5.26
C SER A 129 -1.68 21.54 5.04
N GLN A 130 -0.59 22.23 5.39
CA GLN A 130 -0.41 23.66 5.14
C GLN A 130 -0.49 24.01 3.64
N LEU A 131 0.11 23.17 2.78
CA LEU A 131 0.00 23.34 1.32
C LEU A 131 -1.46 23.24 0.85
N MET A 132 -2.23 22.29 1.38
CA MET A 132 -3.65 22.14 1.02
C MET A 132 -4.47 23.34 1.47
N GLU A 133 -4.16 23.93 2.62
CA GLU A 133 -4.76 25.21 3.07
C GLU A 133 -4.37 26.38 2.14
N ALA A 134 -3.10 26.46 1.73
CA ALA A 134 -2.64 27.48 0.78
C ALA A 134 -3.32 27.34 -0.60
N ILE A 135 -3.55 26.10 -1.06
CA ILE A 135 -4.31 25.82 -2.29
C ILE A 135 -5.78 26.20 -2.10
N SER A 136 -6.39 25.85 -0.96
CA SER A 136 -7.79 26.17 -0.65
C SER A 136 -8.08 27.68 -0.63
N ARG A 137 -7.09 28.52 -0.31
CA ARG A 137 -7.22 29.98 -0.44
C ARG A 137 -7.21 30.47 -1.89
N ARG A 138 -6.67 29.70 -2.81
CA ARG A 138 -6.51 30.06 -4.24
C ARG A 138 -7.51 29.39 -5.15
N ASP A 139 -8.02 28.27 -4.74
CA ASP A 139 -9.02 27.50 -5.48
C ASP A 139 -10.06 26.93 -4.48
N THR A 140 -11.32 26.83 -4.87
CA THR A 140 -12.38 26.42 -3.95
C THR A 140 -12.32 24.92 -3.68
N LEU A 141 -11.98 24.54 -2.43
CA LEU A 141 -12.09 23.18 -1.92
C LEU A 141 -13.26 23.10 -0.94
N THR A 142 -14.32 22.40 -1.34
CA THR A 142 -15.56 22.35 -0.56
C THR A 142 -15.56 21.30 0.54
N PHE A 143 -14.62 20.34 0.52
CA PHE A 143 -14.57 19.18 1.40
C PHE A 143 -15.89 18.38 1.46
N ASN A 144 -16.75 18.53 0.44
CA ASN A 144 -18.04 17.85 0.41
C ASN A 144 -17.87 16.34 0.17
N GLU A 145 -17.06 15.96 -0.82
CA GLU A 145 -16.81 14.55 -1.16
C GLU A 145 -15.31 14.24 -1.27
N VAL A 146 -14.96 13.01 -1.00
CA VAL A 146 -13.63 12.46 -1.27
C VAL A 146 -13.74 11.19 -2.09
N PHE A 147 -12.97 11.13 -3.17
CA PHE A 147 -12.87 9.96 -4.04
C PHE A 147 -11.64 9.15 -3.65
N ILE A 148 -11.86 7.90 -3.26
CA ILE A 148 -10.78 6.99 -2.81
C ILE A 148 -10.64 5.87 -3.83
N ASP A 149 -9.40 5.62 -4.24
CA ASP A 149 -9.04 4.45 -5.04
C ASP A 149 -7.60 4.02 -4.75
N GLY A 150 -7.33 2.75 -5.04
CA GLY A 150 -6.03 2.12 -4.82
C GLY A 150 -5.35 1.69 -6.11
N THR A 151 -4.03 1.82 -6.11
CA THR A 151 -3.20 1.24 -7.16
C THR A 151 -2.00 0.50 -6.58
N LYS A 152 -1.58 -0.54 -7.27
CA LYS A 152 -0.37 -1.30 -6.90
C LYS A 152 0.81 -0.72 -7.63
N LEU A 153 1.82 -0.24 -6.88
CA LEU A 153 3.07 0.27 -7.43
C LEU A 153 4.22 -0.68 -7.08
N GLU A 154 5.07 -0.94 -8.07
CA GLU A 154 6.20 -1.86 -7.93
C GLU A 154 7.22 -1.31 -6.94
N ALA A 155 7.64 -2.15 -6.00
CA ALA A 155 8.66 -1.83 -5.01
C ALA A 155 10.08 -1.94 -5.60
N ASN A 156 11.04 -1.27 -4.95
CA ASN A 156 12.46 -1.47 -5.25
C ASN A 156 12.97 -2.76 -4.60
N ALA A 157 12.44 -3.88 -5.07
CA ALA A 157 12.77 -5.20 -4.54
C ALA A 157 12.99 -6.22 -5.66
N ASN A 158 13.78 -7.25 -5.36
CA ASN A 158 14.01 -8.33 -6.31
C ASN A 158 12.78 -9.26 -6.36
N LYS A 159 12.23 -9.44 -7.54
CA LYS A 159 11.04 -10.28 -7.77
C LYS A 159 11.28 -11.78 -7.56
N TYR A 160 12.53 -12.23 -7.52
CA TYR A 160 12.88 -13.64 -7.32
C TYR A 160 13.21 -14.00 -5.87
N THR A 161 13.31 -13.02 -4.96
CA THR A 161 13.63 -13.23 -3.54
C THR A 161 12.36 -13.27 -2.68
N PHE A 162 11.42 -14.12 -3.06
CA PHE A 162 10.13 -14.26 -2.36
C PHE A 162 10.20 -15.25 -1.19
N VAL A 163 9.43 -14.96 -0.14
CA VAL A 163 9.15 -15.86 0.98
C VAL A 163 7.63 -15.97 1.11
N TRP A 164 7.10 -17.21 1.03
CA TRP A 164 5.69 -17.51 1.10
C TRP A 164 5.31 -18.15 2.42
N ARG A 165 4.27 -17.64 3.10
CA ARG A 165 3.77 -18.16 4.38
C ARG A 165 3.53 -19.68 4.34
N LYS A 166 2.74 -20.14 3.39
CA LYS A 166 2.41 -21.58 3.27
C LYS A 166 3.65 -22.47 3.11
N ALA A 167 4.67 -21.98 2.41
CA ALA A 167 5.91 -22.73 2.22
C ALA A 167 6.74 -22.78 3.52
N VAL A 168 6.79 -21.68 4.27
CA VAL A 168 7.49 -21.61 5.55
C VAL A 168 6.78 -22.46 6.60
N GLU A 169 5.46 -22.33 6.73
CA GLU A 169 4.65 -23.14 7.65
C GLU A 169 4.79 -24.64 7.36
N LYS A 170 4.75 -25.06 6.08
CA LYS A 170 4.99 -26.45 5.68
C LYS A 170 6.39 -26.92 6.07
N LYS A 171 7.43 -26.09 5.83
CA LYS A 171 8.81 -26.45 6.21
C LYS A 171 8.95 -26.55 7.73
N LEU A 172 8.34 -25.62 8.47
CA LEU A 172 8.36 -25.62 9.94
C LEU A 172 7.65 -26.84 10.50
N SER A 173 6.49 -27.25 9.94
CA SER A 173 5.76 -28.44 10.38
C SER A 173 6.48 -29.77 10.11
N MET A 174 7.47 -29.78 9.22
CA MET A 174 8.30 -30.96 8.94
C MET A 174 9.52 -31.09 9.89
N LEU A 175 9.88 -30.01 10.63
CA LEU A 175 11.05 -30.05 11.51
C LEU A 175 10.93 -31.04 12.67
N PRO A 176 9.77 -31.20 13.37
CA PRO A 176 9.62 -32.19 14.44
C PRO A 176 9.90 -33.64 13.97
N THR A 177 9.41 -34.00 12.78
CA THR A 177 9.69 -35.32 12.21
C THR A 177 11.18 -35.51 11.92
N LYS A 178 11.86 -34.50 11.38
CA LYS A 178 13.32 -34.54 11.13
C LYS A 178 14.11 -34.63 12.42
N LEU A 179 13.66 -33.92 13.46
CA LEU A 179 14.29 -33.96 14.78
C LEU A 179 14.11 -35.34 15.41
N ALA A 180 12.96 -35.98 15.29
CA ALA A 180 12.73 -37.34 15.77
C ALA A 180 13.69 -38.35 15.11
N VAL A 181 13.86 -38.26 13.79
CA VAL A 181 14.84 -39.10 13.07
C VAL A 181 16.28 -38.82 13.57
N LEU A 182 16.64 -37.54 13.75
CA LEU A 182 17.97 -37.19 14.26
C LEU A 182 18.22 -37.78 15.67
N LYS A 183 17.25 -37.70 16.56
CA LYS A 183 17.36 -38.29 17.93
C LYS A 183 17.53 -39.80 17.90
N GLN A 184 16.81 -40.48 16.98
CA GLN A 184 16.99 -41.91 16.80
C GLN A 184 18.40 -42.26 16.27
N ASP A 185 18.94 -41.44 15.35
CA ASP A 185 20.31 -41.64 14.84
C ASP A 185 21.35 -41.36 15.94
N ILE A 186 21.15 -40.35 16.80
CA ILE A 186 22.01 -40.08 17.97
C ILE A 186 22.03 -41.25 18.91
N TRP A 187 20.86 -41.84 19.22
CA TRP A 187 20.77 -43.04 20.07
C TRP A 187 21.51 -44.22 19.45
N ASN A 188 21.28 -44.49 18.17
CA ASN A 188 21.85 -45.63 17.45
C ASN A 188 23.38 -45.55 17.27
N GLU A 189 23.91 -44.32 16.99
CA GLU A 189 25.33 -44.15 16.66
C GLU A 189 26.20 -43.80 17.90
N LEU A 190 25.62 -43.11 18.88
CA LEU A 190 26.36 -42.58 20.04
C LEU A 190 25.88 -43.15 21.39
N GLY A 191 24.72 -43.82 21.45
CA GLY A 191 24.11 -44.27 22.70
C GLY A 191 23.63 -43.15 23.63
N LEU A 192 23.48 -41.91 23.11
CA LEU A 192 23.09 -40.74 23.90
C LEU A 192 21.58 -40.54 23.88
N ASP A 193 20.95 -40.41 25.07
CA ASP A 193 19.52 -40.17 25.17
C ASP A 193 19.21 -38.66 25.01
N THR A 194 18.53 -38.35 23.91
CA THR A 194 18.07 -37.00 23.59
C THR A 194 16.56 -36.93 23.34
N PHE A 195 15.80 -38.01 23.61
CA PHE A 195 14.38 -38.08 23.20
C PHE A 195 13.49 -37.03 23.82
N CYS A 196 13.75 -36.58 25.05
CA CYS A 196 12.98 -35.53 25.72
C CYS A 196 13.43 -34.10 25.39
N MET A 197 14.52 -33.93 24.63
CA MET A 197 15.10 -32.62 24.32
C MET A 197 14.40 -31.96 23.13
N ASN A 198 14.30 -30.62 23.12
CA ASN A 198 13.94 -29.88 21.90
C ASN A 198 15.17 -29.70 20.99
N ASP A 199 15.00 -29.08 19.83
CA ASP A 199 16.08 -28.91 18.84
C ASP A 199 17.25 -28.05 19.37
N GLU A 200 16.98 -27.04 20.20
CA GLU A 200 17.99 -26.20 20.83
C GLU A 200 18.81 -26.99 21.85
N PHE A 201 18.14 -27.75 22.71
CA PHE A 201 18.81 -28.62 23.68
C PHE A 201 19.61 -29.73 23.04
N VAL A 202 19.12 -30.37 21.98
CA VAL A 202 19.89 -31.38 21.22
C VAL A 202 21.16 -30.74 20.63
N TYR A 203 21.05 -29.55 20.02
CA TYR A 203 22.19 -28.84 19.45
C TYR A 203 23.22 -28.47 20.52
N THR A 204 22.78 -27.86 21.62
CA THR A 204 23.68 -27.44 22.71
C THR A 204 24.31 -28.63 23.45
N PHE A 205 23.59 -29.72 23.60
CA PHE A 205 24.07 -30.95 24.19
C PHE A 205 25.20 -31.56 23.36
N LEU A 206 25.00 -31.73 22.04
CA LEU A 206 26.04 -32.24 21.15
C LEU A 206 27.26 -31.29 21.05
N ALA A 207 27.05 -29.98 21.15
CA ALA A 207 28.14 -29.01 21.24
C ALA A 207 29.02 -29.25 22.47
N LYS A 208 28.39 -29.47 23.64
CA LYS A 208 29.12 -29.80 24.90
C LYS A 208 29.87 -31.13 24.77
N GLU A 209 29.29 -32.15 24.15
CA GLU A 209 29.95 -33.43 23.93
C GLU A 209 31.23 -33.26 23.08
N ILE A 210 31.20 -32.39 22.09
CA ILE A 210 32.36 -32.04 21.25
C ILE A 210 33.46 -31.36 22.10
N GLU A 211 33.06 -30.41 22.98
CA GLU A 211 33.98 -29.72 23.90
C GLU A 211 34.61 -30.70 24.91
N VAL A 212 33.81 -31.54 25.53
CA VAL A 212 34.26 -32.54 26.50
C VAL A 212 35.28 -33.54 25.89
N GLN A 213 35.04 -33.93 24.63
CA GLN A 213 35.93 -34.82 23.91
C GLN A 213 37.12 -34.10 23.26
N HIS A 214 37.29 -32.79 23.46
CA HIS A 214 38.32 -31.95 22.83
C HIS A 214 38.46 -32.16 21.33
N MET A 215 37.33 -32.41 20.65
CA MET A 215 37.32 -32.79 19.26
C MET A 215 37.50 -31.58 18.34
N VAL A 216 38.47 -31.68 17.42
CA VAL A 216 38.66 -30.66 16.39
C VAL A 216 37.73 -30.94 15.21
N LEU A 217 36.85 -29.97 14.91
CA LEU A 217 35.89 -30.08 13.80
C LEU A 217 36.62 -30.03 12.44
N VAL A 218 36.40 -31.04 11.65
CA VAL A 218 36.98 -31.13 10.27
C VAL A 218 36.08 -30.40 9.31
N GLN A 219 36.62 -29.39 8.62
CA GLN A 219 35.91 -28.63 7.59
C GLN A 219 36.35 -29.05 6.16
N GLY A 220 35.39 -28.98 5.21
CA GLY A 220 35.64 -29.21 3.80
C GLY A 220 34.98 -30.45 3.21
N LYS A 221 34.78 -30.46 1.88
CA LYS A 221 34.26 -31.60 1.12
C LYS A 221 35.29 -32.69 1.01
N GLY A 222 34.88 -33.97 1.15
CA GLY A 222 35.73 -35.12 0.96
C GLY A 222 36.57 -35.55 2.17
N LYS A 223 36.47 -34.86 3.31
CA LYS A 223 37.14 -35.29 4.55
C LYS A 223 36.21 -36.18 5.39
N HIS A 224 36.78 -37.23 6.01
CA HIS A 224 36.02 -38.11 6.90
C HIS A 224 35.68 -37.38 8.19
N LYS A 225 34.38 -37.20 8.42
CA LYS A 225 33.81 -36.62 9.66
C LYS A 225 33.42 -37.74 10.62
N THR A 226 33.67 -37.54 11.89
CA THR A 226 33.21 -38.45 12.94
C THR A 226 31.68 -38.52 12.99
N PRO A 227 31.08 -39.59 13.52
CA PRO A 227 29.63 -39.69 13.72
C PRO A 227 29.10 -38.51 14.54
N LEU A 228 29.76 -38.17 15.66
CA LEU A 228 29.36 -37.06 16.51
C LEU A 228 29.36 -35.73 15.74
N GLN A 229 30.37 -35.42 14.92
CA GLN A 229 30.39 -34.20 14.11
C GLN A 229 29.25 -34.15 13.09
N ARG A 230 28.96 -35.28 12.41
CA ARG A 230 27.83 -35.35 11.44
C ARG A 230 26.47 -35.07 12.08
N LEU A 231 26.24 -35.66 13.27
CA LEU A 231 25.00 -35.47 14.01
C LEU A 231 24.89 -34.06 14.58
N TYR A 232 25.98 -33.51 15.08
CA TYR A 232 26.05 -32.10 15.52
C TYR A 232 25.70 -31.13 14.36
N GLU A 233 26.34 -31.25 13.21
CA GLU A 233 26.05 -30.38 12.05
C GLU A 233 24.59 -30.51 11.57
N ARG A 234 23.99 -31.72 11.70
CA ARG A 234 22.56 -31.92 11.43
C ARG A 234 21.68 -31.22 12.47
N ALA A 235 22.03 -31.30 13.75
CA ALA A 235 21.32 -30.63 14.84
C ALA A 235 21.39 -29.09 14.67
N GLU A 236 22.57 -28.56 14.41
CA GLU A 236 22.81 -27.16 14.12
C GLU A 236 21.94 -26.69 12.93
N SER A 237 21.98 -27.42 11.82
CA SER A 237 21.15 -27.11 10.64
C SER A 237 19.65 -27.10 10.92
N LEU A 238 19.14 -27.97 11.78
CA LEU A 238 17.71 -28.00 12.15
C LEU A 238 17.37 -26.82 13.06
N TYR A 239 18.21 -26.52 14.04
CA TYR A 239 18.04 -25.40 14.95
C TYR A 239 18.06 -24.06 14.20
N GLU A 240 19.08 -23.82 13.35
CA GLU A 240 19.17 -22.60 12.57
C GLU A 240 18.01 -22.43 11.57
N LYS A 241 17.57 -23.51 10.94
CA LYS A 241 16.38 -23.48 10.08
C LYS A 241 15.11 -23.14 10.85
N ARG A 242 14.95 -23.65 12.05
CA ARG A 242 13.79 -23.29 12.89
C ARG A 242 13.81 -21.81 13.21
N LYS A 243 14.97 -21.28 13.65
CA LYS A 243 15.14 -19.84 13.90
C LYS A 243 14.81 -19.01 12.67
N GLU A 244 15.37 -19.39 11.52
CA GLU A 244 15.08 -18.71 10.24
C GLU A 244 13.59 -18.69 9.93
N TYR A 245 12.90 -19.84 10.03
CA TYR A 245 11.48 -19.92 9.70
C TYR A 245 10.60 -19.15 10.68
N VAL A 246 10.91 -19.18 11.97
CA VAL A 246 10.22 -18.37 12.99
C VAL A 246 10.41 -16.87 12.71
N GLN A 247 11.65 -16.46 12.41
CA GLN A 247 11.95 -15.08 12.05
C GLN A 247 11.23 -14.66 10.76
N GLN A 248 11.18 -15.52 9.74
CA GLN A 248 10.44 -15.26 8.50
C GLN A 248 8.95 -15.06 8.75
N LEU A 249 8.32 -15.84 9.62
CA LEU A 249 6.93 -15.67 10.01
C LEU A 249 6.71 -14.39 10.81
N HIS A 250 7.65 -14.03 11.68
CA HIS A 250 7.61 -12.77 12.43
C HIS A 250 7.67 -11.55 11.50
N ILE A 251 8.63 -11.50 10.57
CA ILE A 251 8.75 -10.45 9.54
C ILE A 251 7.47 -10.35 8.70
N MET A 252 6.88 -11.48 8.38
CA MET A 252 5.67 -11.57 7.54
C MET A 252 4.44 -10.99 8.25
N GLY A 253 4.35 -11.08 9.56
CA GLY A 253 3.18 -10.67 10.35
C GLY A 253 1.92 -11.38 9.82
N GLU A 254 0.88 -10.65 9.44
CA GLU A 254 -0.34 -11.23 8.87
C GLU A 254 -0.31 -11.43 7.34
N ARG A 255 0.73 -10.95 6.67
CA ARG A 255 0.87 -11.05 5.20
C ARG A 255 1.12 -12.49 4.76
N ASN A 256 0.80 -12.79 3.50
CA ASN A 256 1.02 -14.11 2.90
C ASN A 256 2.42 -14.27 2.28
N SER A 257 3.14 -13.16 2.10
CA SER A 257 4.47 -13.14 1.47
C SER A 257 5.23 -11.86 1.78
N TYR A 258 6.55 -11.90 1.61
CA TYR A 258 7.40 -10.72 1.58
C TYR A 258 8.62 -10.95 0.68
N SER A 259 9.34 -9.87 0.30
CA SER A 259 10.61 -9.96 -0.42
C SER A 259 11.79 -9.87 0.55
N LYS A 260 12.82 -10.72 0.41
CA LYS A 260 14.05 -10.66 1.23
C LYS A 260 14.82 -9.34 1.05
N THR A 261 14.59 -8.63 -0.06
CA THR A 261 15.28 -7.34 -0.35
C THR A 261 14.52 -6.13 0.17
N ASP A 262 13.21 -6.26 0.41
CA ASP A 262 12.37 -5.26 1.09
C ASP A 262 11.30 -5.99 1.89
N HIS A 263 11.54 -6.13 3.19
CA HIS A 263 10.72 -6.92 4.11
C HIS A 263 9.29 -6.39 4.29
N GLU A 264 9.04 -5.14 3.98
CA GLU A 264 7.73 -4.51 4.17
C GLU A 264 6.81 -4.66 2.96
N THR A 265 7.33 -5.12 1.82
CA THR A 265 6.54 -5.37 0.61
C THR A 265 5.76 -6.67 0.68
N THR A 266 4.70 -6.75 -0.11
CA THR A 266 3.93 -7.99 -0.33
C THR A 266 3.92 -8.30 -1.82
N PHE A 267 3.95 -9.58 -2.18
CA PHE A 267 3.80 -9.98 -3.58
C PHE A 267 2.35 -9.84 -4.01
N MET A 268 2.12 -9.02 -5.03
CA MET A 268 0.80 -8.66 -5.54
C MET A 268 0.72 -8.88 -7.04
N ARG A 269 -0.48 -9.22 -7.53
CA ARG A 269 -0.78 -9.20 -8.95
C ARG A 269 -0.92 -7.75 -9.40
N MET A 270 -0.11 -7.34 -10.38
CA MET A 270 -0.16 -5.99 -10.93
C MET A 270 -1.34 -5.84 -11.90
N LYS A 271 -1.95 -4.64 -11.98
CA LYS A 271 -2.99 -4.34 -12.98
C LYS A 271 -2.38 -4.33 -14.39
N GLU A 272 -1.15 -3.86 -14.53
CA GLU A 272 -0.40 -3.75 -15.78
C GLU A 272 0.43 -5.03 -16.01
N ASP A 273 -0.23 -6.15 -16.26
CA ASP A 273 0.41 -7.41 -16.64
C ASP A 273 0.31 -7.57 -18.17
N HIS A 274 1.22 -6.90 -18.88
CA HIS A 274 1.26 -6.91 -20.35
C HIS A 274 1.47 -8.32 -20.93
N MET A 275 2.08 -9.22 -20.16
CA MET A 275 2.32 -10.61 -20.57
C MET A 275 1.13 -11.52 -20.26
N CYS A 276 0.10 -11.04 -19.56
CA CYS A 276 -1.08 -11.79 -19.12
C CYS A 276 -0.75 -13.12 -18.42
N ASN A 277 0.46 -13.23 -17.83
CA ASN A 277 0.95 -14.47 -17.21
C ASN A 277 0.66 -14.58 -15.71
N GLY A 278 -0.03 -13.58 -15.14
CA GLY A 278 -0.37 -13.54 -13.72
C GLY A 278 0.83 -13.36 -12.78
N GLN A 279 1.97 -12.89 -13.29
CA GLN A 279 3.18 -12.72 -12.50
C GLN A 279 2.96 -11.83 -11.29
N LEU A 280 3.34 -12.33 -10.12
CA LEU A 280 3.35 -11.58 -8.89
C LEU A 280 4.65 -10.77 -8.78
N LYS A 281 4.53 -9.49 -8.40
CA LYS A 281 5.67 -8.62 -8.13
C LYS A 281 5.59 -8.09 -6.70
N PRO A 282 6.77 -7.84 -6.05
CA PRO A 282 6.78 -7.13 -4.78
C PRO A 282 6.27 -5.71 -5.00
N ALA A 283 5.25 -5.32 -4.25
CA ALA A 283 4.56 -4.06 -4.46
C ALA A 283 4.00 -3.50 -3.14
N TYR A 284 3.67 -2.23 -3.17
CA TYR A 284 2.85 -1.55 -2.18
C TYR A 284 1.48 -1.24 -2.76
N ASN A 285 0.44 -1.39 -1.97
CA ASN A 285 -0.89 -0.91 -2.29
C ASN A 285 -0.97 0.56 -1.87
N VAL A 286 -0.98 1.45 -2.84
CA VAL A 286 -1.04 2.89 -2.63
C VAL A 286 -2.47 3.35 -2.79
N GLN A 287 -2.97 4.01 -1.76
CA GLN A 287 -4.30 4.64 -1.74
C GLN A 287 -4.16 6.13 -1.99
N LEU A 288 -5.00 6.68 -2.85
CA LEU A 288 -5.14 8.11 -3.05
C LEU A 288 -6.54 8.57 -2.67
N ALA A 289 -6.60 9.69 -1.98
CA ALA A 289 -7.81 10.47 -1.77
C ALA A 289 -7.76 11.68 -2.69
N VAL A 290 -8.78 11.88 -3.51
CA VAL A 290 -8.84 12.98 -4.50
C VAL A 290 -10.11 13.78 -4.26
N HIS A 291 -10.01 15.10 -4.32
CA HIS A 291 -11.13 16.04 -4.33
C HIS A 291 -10.80 17.22 -5.25
N SER A 292 -11.74 17.60 -6.11
CA SER A 292 -11.54 18.71 -7.07
C SER A 292 -10.26 18.60 -7.90
N GLU A 293 -9.87 17.37 -8.31
CA GLU A 293 -8.65 17.00 -9.03
C GLU A 293 -7.34 17.12 -8.20
N TYR A 294 -7.41 17.53 -6.93
CA TYR A 294 -6.25 17.55 -6.03
C TYR A 294 -6.14 16.27 -5.21
N ILE A 295 -4.93 15.81 -4.99
CA ILE A 295 -4.65 14.73 -4.04
C ILE A 295 -4.80 15.31 -2.64
N MET A 296 -5.77 14.82 -1.88
CA MET A 296 -6.04 15.22 -0.49
C MET A 296 -5.27 14.38 0.52
N GLY A 297 -4.75 13.23 0.11
CA GLY A 297 -3.94 12.38 0.97
C GLY A 297 -3.47 11.13 0.23
N VAL A 298 -2.42 10.54 0.78
CA VAL A 298 -1.81 9.32 0.26
C VAL A 298 -1.63 8.31 1.39
N GLY A 299 -1.93 7.04 1.11
CA GLY A 299 -1.76 5.93 2.05
C GLY A 299 -0.93 4.81 1.44
N VAL A 300 -0.13 4.13 2.25
CA VAL A 300 0.71 2.99 1.82
C VAL A 300 0.37 1.78 2.67
N PHE A 301 -0.08 0.72 2.02
CA PHE A 301 -0.54 -0.47 2.70
C PHE A 301 0.14 -1.73 2.16
N PRO A 302 0.46 -2.69 3.03
CA PRO A 302 1.01 -3.98 2.60
C PRO A 302 -0.09 -4.94 2.12
N ASN A 303 -1.36 -4.60 2.30
CA ASN A 303 -2.49 -5.47 1.99
C ASN A 303 -2.79 -5.46 0.48
N PRO A 304 -2.85 -6.63 -0.19
CA PRO A 304 -3.16 -6.70 -1.61
C PRO A 304 -4.59 -6.28 -1.96
N ASN A 305 -5.51 -6.33 -0.98
CA ASN A 305 -6.93 -6.01 -1.12
C ASN A 305 -7.26 -4.66 -0.49
N ASP A 306 -8.10 -3.89 -1.15
CA ASP A 306 -8.47 -2.54 -0.73
C ASP A 306 -9.46 -2.52 0.44
N THR A 307 -10.19 -3.63 0.67
CA THR A 307 -11.19 -3.74 1.75
C THR A 307 -10.66 -3.35 3.13
N ASN A 308 -9.41 -3.71 3.45
CA ASN A 308 -8.82 -3.45 4.76
C ASN A 308 -8.06 -2.11 4.84
N THR A 309 -8.05 -1.34 3.76
CA THR A 309 -7.29 -0.07 3.71
C THR A 309 -8.17 1.15 3.96
N LEU A 310 -9.50 1.04 3.75
CA LEU A 310 -10.42 2.18 3.79
C LEU A 310 -10.44 2.87 5.16
N ILE A 311 -10.73 2.12 6.21
CA ILE A 311 -10.86 2.68 7.57
C ILE A 311 -9.57 3.39 8.01
N PRO A 312 -8.40 2.74 8.02
CA PRO A 312 -7.16 3.40 8.43
C PRO A 312 -6.80 4.58 7.52
N PHE A 313 -7.17 4.54 6.24
CA PHE A 313 -6.89 5.64 5.33
C PHE A 313 -7.81 6.85 5.58
N VAL A 314 -9.11 6.64 5.81
CA VAL A 314 -10.03 7.73 6.17
C VAL A 314 -9.62 8.35 7.52
N GLN A 315 -9.22 7.55 8.50
CA GLN A 315 -8.69 8.05 9.78
C GLN A 315 -7.41 8.89 9.60
N GLN A 316 -6.57 8.53 8.63
CA GLN A 316 -5.38 9.32 8.28
C GLN A 316 -5.79 10.67 7.67
N LEU A 317 -6.81 10.72 6.80
CA LEU A 317 -7.35 11.95 6.24
C LEU A 317 -7.94 12.89 7.30
N GLU A 318 -8.62 12.33 8.32
CA GLU A 318 -9.15 13.09 9.46
C GLU A 318 -8.03 13.78 10.29
N ARG A 319 -6.85 13.18 10.36
CA ARG A 319 -5.68 13.79 11.05
C ARG A 319 -4.99 14.83 10.18
N LEU A 320 -5.11 14.71 8.87
CA LEU A 320 -4.41 15.55 7.90
C LEU A 320 -5.15 16.86 7.64
N HIS A 321 -6.47 16.87 7.73
CA HIS A 321 -7.31 18.02 7.42
C HIS A 321 -8.15 18.44 8.62
N THR A 322 -8.28 19.74 8.82
CA THR A 322 -9.18 20.35 9.84
C THR A 322 -10.65 20.18 9.46
N GLN A 323 -10.95 20.17 8.16
CA GLN A 323 -12.29 19.97 7.63
C GLN A 323 -12.53 18.50 7.29
N ARG A 324 -13.78 18.06 7.47
CA ARG A 324 -14.20 16.69 7.26
C ARG A 324 -15.03 16.54 5.99
N PHE A 325 -14.75 15.49 5.22
CA PHE A 325 -15.56 15.14 4.06
C PHE A 325 -16.92 14.59 4.47
N LYS A 326 -17.97 14.96 3.75
CA LYS A 326 -19.34 14.45 3.96
C LYS A 326 -19.54 13.10 3.27
N TYR A 327 -19.12 12.99 2.01
CA TYR A 327 -19.26 11.79 1.21
C TYR A 327 -17.91 11.07 1.07
N VAL A 328 -17.93 9.75 1.28
CA VAL A 328 -16.80 8.85 0.94
C VAL A 328 -17.23 7.99 -0.24
N VAL A 329 -16.56 8.21 -1.37
CA VAL A 329 -16.86 7.57 -2.66
C VAL A 329 -15.71 6.65 -3.04
N ALA A 330 -15.99 5.35 -3.17
CA ALA A 330 -14.98 4.37 -3.54
C ALA A 330 -15.55 3.27 -4.46
N ASP A 331 -14.68 2.43 -5.01
CA ASP A 331 -15.10 1.33 -5.87
C ASP A 331 -15.65 0.12 -5.09
N ALA A 332 -16.06 -0.92 -5.82
CA ALA A 332 -16.59 -2.14 -5.23
C ALA A 332 -15.54 -2.95 -4.43
N GLY A 333 -14.24 -2.69 -4.60
CA GLY A 333 -13.17 -3.33 -3.84
C GLY A 333 -13.18 -3.00 -2.36
N TYR A 334 -13.80 -1.87 -2.00
CA TYR A 334 -13.93 -1.41 -0.60
C TYR A 334 -15.22 -1.86 0.07
N ASP A 335 -16.16 -2.49 -0.66
CA ASP A 335 -17.43 -2.95 -0.10
C ASP A 335 -17.22 -4.05 0.93
N SER A 336 -17.56 -3.76 2.17
CA SER A 336 -17.64 -4.72 3.26
C SER A 336 -18.56 -4.25 4.36
N HIS A 337 -19.14 -5.18 5.13
CA HIS A 337 -19.98 -4.84 6.29
C HIS A 337 -19.24 -3.92 7.26
N GLU A 338 -17.98 -4.23 7.57
CA GLU A 338 -17.15 -3.45 8.49
C GLU A 338 -16.94 -2.01 8.01
N ASN A 339 -16.57 -1.83 6.74
CA ASN A 339 -16.34 -0.50 6.16
C ASN A 339 -17.61 0.35 6.15
N LEU A 340 -18.73 -0.21 5.68
CA LEU A 340 -19.99 0.52 5.61
C LEU A 340 -20.55 0.83 7.00
N ALA A 341 -20.43 -0.12 7.96
CA ALA A 341 -20.85 0.10 9.34
C ALA A 341 -19.98 1.18 10.02
N TRP A 342 -18.66 1.14 9.80
CA TRP A 342 -17.76 2.16 10.34
C TRP A 342 -18.04 3.54 9.76
N LEU A 343 -18.24 3.66 8.45
CA LEU A 343 -18.59 4.91 7.80
C LEU A 343 -19.90 5.47 8.34
N LYS A 344 -20.94 4.63 8.49
CA LYS A 344 -22.23 5.02 9.05
C LYS A 344 -22.10 5.46 10.50
N TYR A 345 -21.38 4.71 11.33
CA TYR A 345 -21.14 5.05 12.74
C TYR A 345 -20.45 6.41 12.89
N ASN A 346 -19.49 6.69 12.02
CA ASN A 346 -18.77 7.96 11.99
C ASN A 346 -19.47 9.03 11.14
N GLN A 347 -20.77 8.87 10.81
CA GLN A 347 -21.61 9.86 10.12
C GLN A 347 -21.13 10.23 8.69
N TYR A 348 -20.38 9.37 8.04
CA TYR A 348 -20.06 9.53 6.62
C TYR A 348 -21.18 8.99 5.74
N LEU A 349 -21.46 9.69 4.64
CA LEU A 349 -22.34 9.21 3.60
C LEU A 349 -21.52 8.37 2.59
N SER A 350 -21.65 7.05 2.71
CA SER A 350 -20.95 6.14 1.78
C SER A 350 -21.61 6.13 0.39
N CYS A 351 -20.79 6.18 -0.66
CA CYS A 351 -21.18 5.93 -2.04
C CYS A 351 -20.23 4.86 -2.63
N ILE A 352 -20.35 3.62 -2.13
CA ILE A 352 -19.52 2.49 -2.49
C ILE A 352 -20.36 1.46 -3.25
N LYS A 353 -19.96 1.10 -4.47
CA LYS A 353 -20.68 0.08 -5.24
C LYS A 353 -20.60 -1.27 -4.53
N PRO A 354 -21.69 -2.02 -4.37
CA PRO A 354 -21.64 -3.40 -3.92
C PRO A 354 -20.79 -4.26 -4.88
N GLN A 355 -20.08 -5.27 -4.36
CA GLN A 355 -19.23 -6.15 -5.18
C GLN A 355 -20.00 -6.87 -6.30
N TYR A 356 -21.29 -7.05 -6.15
CA TYR A 356 -22.19 -7.68 -7.14
C TYR A 356 -22.94 -6.67 -8.01
N TYR A 357 -22.69 -5.36 -7.89
CA TYR A 357 -23.49 -4.29 -8.53
C TYR A 357 -23.71 -4.48 -10.04
N GLU A 358 -22.67 -4.84 -10.78
CA GLU A 358 -22.80 -5.09 -12.23
C GLU A 358 -23.43 -6.47 -12.51
N ARG A 359 -23.07 -7.48 -11.71
CA ARG A 359 -23.60 -8.83 -11.86
C ARG A 359 -25.10 -8.93 -11.61
N GLN A 360 -25.64 -8.16 -10.65
CA GLN A 360 -27.08 -8.18 -10.34
C GLN A 360 -27.98 -7.71 -11.51
N LYS A 361 -27.42 -7.01 -12.51
CA LYS A 361 -28.14 -6.59 -13.70
C LYS A 361 -28.27 -7.72 -14.75
N THR A 362 -27.55 -8.80 -14.59
CA THR A 362 -27.55 -9.92 -15.53
C THR A 362 -28.68 -10.89 -15.26
N LYS A 363 -29.29 -11.45 -16.33
CA LYS A 363 -30.33 -12.47 -16.22
C LYS A 363 -29.87 -13.69 -15.41
N ALA A 364 -28.62 -14.10 -15.59
CA ALA A 364 -28.04 -15.22 -14.82
C ALA A 364 -28.04 -14.96 -13.29
N TRP A 365 -27.88 -13.72 -12.87
CA TRP A 365 -27.95 -13.40 -11.44
C TRP A 365 -29.39 -13.33 -10.92
N THR A 366 -30.31 -12.70 -11.66
CA THR A 366 -31.72 -12.54 -11.22
C THR A 366 -32.49 -13.84 -11.22
N THR A 367 -32.08 -14.83 -12.06
CA THR A 367 -32.67 -16.16 -12.10
C THR A 367 -31.95 -17.20 -11.22
N ASP A 368 -30.86 -16.83 -10.54
CA ASP A 368 -30.06 -17.74 -9.72
C ASP A 368 -30.82 -18.12 -8.43
N ILE A 369 -31.44 -19.28 -8.43
CA ILE A 369 -32.21 -19.83 -7.29
C ILE A 369 -31.35 -20.18 -6.06
N SER A 370 -30.05 -20.15 -6.20
CA SER A 370 -29.13 -20.43 -5.09
C SER A 370 -29.00 -19.27 -4.09
N LYS A 371 -29.36 -18.06 -4.52
CA LYS A 371 -29.16 -16.81 -3.76
C LYS A 371 -30.38 -16.47 -2.89
N ALA A 372 -30.12 -16.17 -1.61
CA ALA A 372 -31.17 -15.75 -0.66
C ALA A 372 -31.95 -14.53 -1.17
N ARG A 373 -31.31 -13.59 -1.86
CA ARG A 373 -31.91 -12.36 -2.39
C ARG A 373 -32.96 -12.61 -3.48
N ASN A 374 -32.89 -13.75 -4.16
CA ASN A 374 -33.84 -14.16 -5.19
C ASN A 374 -34.94 -15.10 -4.64
N MET A 375 -34.93 -15.37 -3.33
CA MET A 375 -35.97 -16.14 -2.66
C MET A 375 -37.03 -15.20 -2.09
N GLN A 376 -38.28 -15.62 -2.08
CA GLN A 376 -39.35 -14.89 -1.44
C GLN A 376 -39.14 -14.93 0.08
N TYR A 377 -39.09 -13.77 0.73
CA TYR A 377 -39.04 -13.64 2.17
C TYR A 377 -40.41 -13.29 2.71
N ILE A 378 -40.90 -14.02 3.71
CA ILE A 378 -42.20 -13.78 4.39
C ILE A 378 -41.86 -13.16 5.76
N LEU A 379 -42.05 -11.86 5.86
CA LEU A 379 -41.68 -11.06 7.04
C LEU A 379 -42.42 -11.51 8.32
N GLU A 380 -43.72 -11.76 8.19
CA GLU A 380 -44.58 -12.15 9.35
C GLU A 380 -44.15 -13.46 10.01
N LYS A 381 -43.57 -14.36 9.25
CA LYS A 381 -43.14 -15.70 9.72
C LYS A 381 -41.64 -15.87 9.83
N ASP A 382 -40.85 -14.83 9.52
CA ASP A 382 -39.39 -14.83 9.46
C ASP A 382 -38.82 -16.07 8.73
N LEU A 383 -39.30 -16.32 7.49
CA LEU A 383 -38.86 -17.46 6.69
C LEU A 383 -38.71 -17.11 5.21
N PHE A 384 -37.89 -17.91 4.53
CA PHE A 384 -37.70 -17.83 3.07
C PHE A 384 -38.40 -19.00 2.37
N ILE A 385 -38.89 -18.78 1.14
CA ILE A 385 -39.44 -19.80 0.27
C ILE A 385 -38.44 -20.09 -0.85
N CYS A 386 -38.02 -21.35 -1.01
CA CYS A 386 -37.13 -21.76 -2.08
C CYS A 386 -37.88 -21.97 -3.40
N ALA A 387 -37.16 -22.13 -4.52
CA ALA A 387 -37.73 -22.35 -5.85
C ALA A 387 -38.66 -23.60 -5.96
N LYS A 388 -38.58 -24.56 -5.04
CA LYS A 388 -39.51 -25.72 -4.95
C LYS A 388 -40.75 -25.43 -4.08
N GLY A 389 -40.88 -24.20 -3.53
CA GLY A 389 -41.98 -23.82 -2.62
C GLY A 389 -41.77 -24.29 -1.16
N ARG A 390 -40.59 -24.82 -0.81
CA ARG A 390 -40.30 -25.26 0.57
C ARG A 390 -39.82 -24.14 1.45
N GLN A 391 -40.08 -24.21 2.74
CA GLN A 391 -39.73 -23.21 3.72
C GLN A 391 -38.30 -23.38 4.22
N LEU A 392 -37.57 -22.27 4.27
CA LEU A 392 -36.33 -22.16 5.02
C LEU A 392 -36.64 -21.38 6.28
N ARG A 393 -36.60 -22.05 7.42
CA ARG A 393 -36.92 -21.44 8.73
C ARG A 393 -35.65 -20.98 9.42
N TYR A 394 -35.81 -19.94 10.24
CA TYR A 394 -34.75 -19.50 11.13
C TYR A 394 -34.29 -20.66 12.03
N ALA A 395 -33.01 -20.89 12.08
CA ALA A 395 -32.42 -21.95 12.90
C ALA A 395 -31.66 -21.39 14.11
N HIS A 396 -30.75 -20.48 13.88
CA HIS A 396 -29.97 -19.83 14.93
C HIS A 396 -29.26 -18.58 14.38
N THR A 397 -28.79 -17.77 15.29
CA THR A 397 -27.85 -16.66 14.99
C THR A 397 -26.43 -17.09 15.34
N ARG A 398 -25.48 -16.70 14.51
CA ARG A 398 -24.06 -16.91 14.79
C ARG A 398 -23.27 -15.61 14.62
N ASN A 399 -22.34 -15.38 15.53
CA ASN A 399 -21.41 -14.27 15.45
C ASN A 399 -20.14 -14.68 14.73
N ILE A 400 -19.75 -13.91 13.72
CA ILE A 400 -18.49 -14.09 13.00
C ILE A 400 -17.57 -12.95 13.37
N LYS A 401 -16.48 -13.28 14.07
CA LYS A 401 -15.44 -12.32 14.41
C LYS A 401 -14.37 -12.33 13.31
N LYS A 402 -14.12 -11.16 12.72
CA LYS A 402 -12.99 -10.96 11.79
C LYS A 402 -11.68 -10.81 12.57
N LYS A 403 -10.55 -10.93 11.90
CA LYS A 403 -9.21 -10.66 12.47
C LYS A 403 -9.05 -9.22 12.98
N THR A 404 -9.75 -8.27 12.37
CA THR A 404 -9.82 -6.86 12.79
C THR A 404 -10.53 -6.65 14.13
N GLY A 405 -11.15 -7.70 14.67
CA GLY A 405 -11.99 -7.61 15.88
C GLY A 405 -13.45 -7.32 15.59
N PHE A 406 -13.81 -6.92 14.36
CA PHE A 406 -15.19 -6.65 13.97
C PHE A 406 -16.05 -7.91 14.08
N VAL A 407 -17.21 -7.78 14.75
CA VAL A 407 -18.17 -8.87 14.93
C VAL A 407 -19.38 -8.62 14.03
N SER A 408 -19.70 -9.62 13.21
CA SER A 408 -20.87 -9.61 12.32
C SER A 408 -21.86 -10.69 12.76
N GLU A 409 -23.06 -10.28 13.09
CA GLU A 409 -24.17 -11.18 13.41
C GLU A 409 -24.80 -11.70 12.12
N ARG A 410 -24.94 -13.04 12.01
CA ARG A 410 -25.58 -13.70 10.88
C ARG A 410 -26.73 -14.56 11.32
N LYS A 411 -27.91 -14.33 10.76
CA LYS A 411 -29.04 -15.23 10.87
C LYS A 411 -28.91 -16.37 9.87
N VAL A 412 -29.11 -17.57 10.36
CA VAL A 412 -29.03 -18.81 9.59
C VAL A 412 -30.41 -19.37 9.40
N TYR A 413 -30.78 -19.65 8.14
CA TYR A 413 -32.05 -20.29 7.78
C TYR A 413 -31.76 -21.61 7.10
N ILE A 414 -32.50 -22.65 7.46
CA ILE A 414 -32.33 -24.01 7.00
C ILE A 414 -33.64 -24.50 6.36
N CYS A 415 -33.54 -25.10 5.19
CA CYS A 415 -34.68 -25.67 4.49
C CYS A 415 -35.18 -26.92 5.25
N GLU A 416 -36.48 -27.06 5.39
CA GLU A 416 -37.12 -28.16 6.07
C GLU A 416 -36.76 -29.52 5.47
N SER A 417 -36.60 -29.59 4.16
CA SER A 417 -36.16 -30.82 3.47
C SER A 417 -35.65 -30.50 2.06
N CYS A 418 -34.61 -31.17 1.61
CA CYS A 418 -34.11 -31.14 0.23
C CYS A 418 -34.15 -32.52 -0.45
N ASN A 419 -34.87 -33.48 0.17
CA ASN A 419 -35.03 -34.84 -0.39
C ASN A 419 -35.84 -34.79 -1.69
N ARG A 420 -35.40 -35.55 -2.70
CA ARG A 420 -36.05 -35.64 -4.04
C ARG A 420 -36.34 -34.30 -4.68
N CYS A 421 -35.43 -33.33 -4.51
CA CYS A 421 -35.56 -32.00 -5.07
C CYS A 421 -34.87 -31.91 -6.45
N GLY A 422 -35.65 -31.66 -7.51
CA GLY A 422 -35.13 -31.54 -8.88
C GLY A 422 -34.15 -30.39 -9.04
N TYR A 423 -34.31 -29.30 -8.24
CA TYR A 423 -33.46 -28.10 -8.28
C TYR A 423 -32.18 -28.21 -7.44
N LYS A 424 -31.85 -29.39 -6.88
CA LYS A 424 -30.75 -29.53 -5.92
C LYS A 424 -29.40 -29.13 -6.48
N LYS A 425 -29.10 -29.48 -7.74
CA LYS A 425 -27.83 -29.14 -8.42
C LYS A 425 -27.67 -27.61 -8.59
N GLU A 426 -28.72 -26.94 -9.04
CA GLU A 426 -28.73 -25.50 -9.28
C GLU A 426 -28.78 -24.70 -7.96
N CYS A 427 -29.57 -25.17 -7.00
CA CYS A 427 -29.74 -24.53 -5.70
C CYS A 427 -28.50 -24.65 -4.80
N GLN A 428 -27.71 -25.72 -4.96
CA GLN A 428 -26.52 -26.02 -4.15
C GLN A 428 -25.33 -26.41 -5.04
N PRO A 429 -24.84 -25.54 -5.94
CA PRO A 429 -23.82 -25.88 -6.93
C PRO A 429 -22.47 -26.28 -6.29
N HIS A 430 -22.20 -25.88 -5.05
CA HIS A 430 -20.94 -26.16 -4.35
C HIS A 430 -21.08 -27.16 -3.18
N ALA A 431 -22.22 -27.87 -3.08
CA ALA A 431 -22.38 -28.89 -2.04
C ALA A 431 -21.39 -30.02 -2.25
N LYS A 432 -20.54 -30.27 -1.26
CA LYS A 432 -19.64 -31.41 -1.29
C LYS A 432 -20.48 -32.71 -1.25
N GLN A 433 -20.17 -33.65 -2.11
CA GLN A 433 -20.86 -34.94 -2.23
C GLN A 433 -20.75 -35.86 -0.97
N THR A 434 -19.90 -35.45 -0.01
CA THR A 434 -19.58 -36.23 1.20
C THR A 434 -20.66 -36.21 2.28
N THR A 435 -21.66 -35.32 2.21
CA THR A 435 -22.77 -35.26 3.17
C THR A 435 -23.98 -36.03 2.62
N ALA A 436 -24.44 -37.03 3.31
CA ALA A 436 -25.50 -37.95 2.87
C ALA A 436 -26.80 -37.24 2.43
N HIS A 437 -27.17 -36.11 3.02
CA HIS A 437 -28.34 -35.30 2.63
C HIS A 437 -28.14 -33.82 2.97
N PRO A 438 -27.34 -33.07 2.17
CA PRO A 438 -27.16 -31.63 2.44
C PRO A 438 -28.47 -30.88 2.21
N VAL A 439 -29.01 -30.28 3.28
CA VAL A 439 -30.15 -29.36 3.20
C VAL A 439 -29.67 -27.98 2.84
N LYS A 440 -30.47 -27.21 2.09
CA LYS A 440 -30.15 -25.81 1.74
C LYS A 440 -30.07 -24.99 3.01
N ARG A 441 -28.95 -24.29 3.17
CA ARG A 441 -28.70 -23.31 4.22
C ARG A 441 -28.38 -21.98 3.59
N ILE A 442 -28.96 -20.92 4.09
CA ILE A 442 -28.64 -19.53 3.73
C ILE A 442 -28.23 -18.77 4.98
N GLU A 443 -27.33 -17.84 4.81
CA GLU A 443 -26.90 -16.90 5.86
C GLU A 443 -27.17 -15.48 5.37
N ILE A 444 -27.85 -14.69 6.18
CA ILE A 444 -28.09 -13.27 5.93
C ILE A 444 -27.54 -12.45 7.08
N THR A 445 -27.17 -11.21 6.79
CA THR A 445 -26.64 -10.25 7.76
C THR A 445 -27.56 -9.04 7.75
N PRO A 446 -28.65 -9.01 8.55
CA PRO A 446 -29.68 -7.97 8.46
C PRO A 446 -29.12 -6.55 8.60
N ALA A 447 -28.18 -6.36 9.54
CA ALA A 447 -27.52 -5.08 9.74
C ALA A 447 -26.75 -4.61 8.49
N TYR A 448 -26.04 -5.53 7.83
CA TYR A 448 -25.33 -5.21 6.59
C TYR A 448 -26.30 -4.94 5.43
N ASP A 449 -27.36 -5.74 5.31
CA ASP A 449 -28.35 -5.58 4.24
C ASP A 449 -29.09 -4.23 4.37
N ALA A 450 -29.39 -3.78 5.60
CA ALA A 450 -29.97 -2.46 5.85
C ALA A 450 -29.04 -1.31 5.45
N ILE A 451 -27.78 -1.35 5.89
CA ILE A 451 -26.78 -0.33 5.52
C ILE A 451 -26.55 -0.31 4.00
N LEU A 452 -26.53 -1.50 3.40
CA LEU A 452 -26.34 -1.66 1.97
C LEU A 452 -27.52 -1.09 1.16
N ALA A 453 -28.76 -1.25 1.63
CA ALA A 453 -29.95 -0.65 1.03
C ALA A 453 -29.90 0.88 1.07
N GLU A 454 -29.51 1.47 2.21
CA GLU A 454 -29.30 2.91 2.33
C GLU A 454 -28.19 3.41 1.38
N ASN A 455 -27.07 2.70 1.30
CA ASN A 455 -26.00 3.02 0.37
C ASN A 455 -26.43 2.90 -1.09
N GLN A 456 -27.21 1.88 -1.45
CA GLN A 456 -27.77 1.72 -2.80
C GLN A 456 -28.75 2.83 -3.15
N HIS A 457 -29.60 3.24 -2.23
CA HIS A 457 -30.51 4.37 -2.45
C HIS A 457 -29.72 5.65 -2.76
N ARG A 458 -28.65 5.95 -2.00
CA ARG A 458 -27.75 7.08 -2.32
C ARG A 458 -27.08 6.94 -3.68
N LEU A 459 -26.58 5.76 -4.01
CA LEU A 459 -25.93 5.49 -5.30
C LEU A 459 -26.83 5.72 -6.50
N LEU A 460 -28.14 5.54 -6.35
CA LEU A 460 -29.13 5.69 -7.41
C LEU A 460 -29.71 7.11 -7.50
N SER A 461 -29.51 7.95 -6.47
CA SER A 461 -29.89 9.36 -6.51
C SER A 461 -29.05 10.13 -7.54
N ASP A 462 -29.54 11.27 -8.01
CA ASP A 462 -28.84 12.13 -8.98
C ASP A 462 -27.45 12.52 -8.47
N VAL A 463 -27.36 12.89 -7.18
CA VAL A 463 -26.07 13.18 -6.51
C VAL A 463 -25.15 11.95 -6.55
N GLY A 464 -25.66 10.77 -6.22
CA GLY A 464 -24.88 9.53 -6.23
C GLY A 464 -24.42 9.12 -7.62
N VAL A 465 -25.22 9.35 -8.67
CA VAL A 465 -24.83 9.13 -10.07
C VAL A 465 -23.68 10.07 -10.44
N GLN A 466 -23.80 11.36 -10.11
CA GLN A 466 -22.77 12.35 -10.37
C GLN A 466 -21.45 12.02 -9.63
N LEU A 467 -21.53 11.66 -8.33
CA LEU A 467 -20.38 11.26 -7.54
C LEU A 467 -19.64 10.05 -8.14
N ARG A 468 -20.38 9.06 -8.68
CA ARG A 468 -19.77 7.89 -9.33
C ARG A 468 -19.05 8.25 -10.62
N ILE A 469 -19.61 9.15 -11.43
CA ILE A 469 -18.98 9.65 -12.66
C ILE A 469 -17.71 10.42 -12.29
N ASN A 470 -17.80 11.35 -11.34
CA ASN A 470 -16.67 12.15 -10.89
C ASN A 470 -15.53 11.29 -10.32
N ARG A 471 -15.86 10.20 -9.60
CA ARG A 471 -14.84 9.27 -9.11
C ARG A 471 -13.97 8.72 -10.24
N SER A 472 -14.61 8.17 -11.28
CA SER A 472 -13.89 7.63 -12.44
C SER A 472 -12.98 8.69 -13.06
N ILE A 473 -13.49 9.87 -13.32
CA ILE A 473 -12.74 10.92 -14.00
C ILE A 473 -11.58 11.43 -13.13
N GLN A 474 -11.85 11.75 -11.86
CA GLN A 474 -10.84 12.40 -11.03
C GLN A 474 -9.75 11.44 -10.58
N VAL A 475 -10.10 10.25 -10.11
CA VAL A 475 -9.10 9.32 -9.57
C VAL A 475 -8.33 8.60 -10.67
N GLU A 476 -9.03 8.11 -11.70
CA GLU A 476 -8.35 7.46 -12.84
C GLU A 476 -7.47 8.46 -13.59
N GLY A 477 -7.94 9.71 -13.77
CA GLY A 477 -7.15 10.80 -14.32
C GLY A 477 -5.90 11.10 -13.48
N THR A 478 -6.02 11.15 -12.16
CA THR A 478 -4.86 11.37 -11.26
C THR A 478 -3.84 10.23 -11.39
N PHE A 479 -4.28 8.97 -11.38
CA PHE A 479 -3.36 7.85 -11.60
C PHE A 479 -2.75 7.84 -13.00
N GLY A 480 -3.52 8.25 -14.01
CA GLY A 480 -3.03 8.42 -15.38
C GLY A 480 -1.86 9.40 -15.43
N VAL A 481 -2.04 10.61 -14.90
CA VAL A 481 -0.99 11.63 -14.85
C VAL A 481 0.23 11.14 -14.07
N LEU A 482 0.04 10.55 -12.88
CA LEU A 482 1.16 10.05 -12.08
C LEU A 482 1.97 8.96 -12.79
N LYS A 483 1.31 8.03 -13.48
CA LYS A 483 1.97 6.88 -14.12
C LYS A 483 2.48 7.16 -15.52
N GLN A 484 1.77 7.98 -16.30
CA GLN A 484 2.11 8.25 -17.69
C GLN A 484 2.92 9.54 -17.84
N ASP A 485 2.38 10.67 -17.38
CA ASP A 485 3.02 11.98 -17.58
C ASP A 485 4.22 12.15 -16.66
N PHE A 486 4.08 11.79 -15.38
CA PHE A 486 5.19 11.84 -14.43
C PHE A 486 6.07 10.57 -14.48
N GLY A 487 5.63 9.50 -15.14
CA GLY A 487 6.40 8.26 -15.28
C GLY A 487 6.65 7.50 -13.96
N PHE A 488 5.85 7.77 -12.93
CA PHE A 488 6.03 7.17 -11.60
C PHE A 488 5.41 5.77 -11.52
N ARG A 489 6.16 4.75 -11.99
CA ARG A 489 5.69 3.35 -12.06
C ARG A 489 6.32 2.44 -11.02
N ARG A 490 7.46 2.83 -10.45
CA ARG A 490 8.25 2.04 -9.51
C ARG A 490 8.92 2.92 -8.47
N PHE A 491 8.98 2.45 -7.23
CA PHE A 491 9.73 3.13 -6.18
C PHE A 491 11.24 2.96 -6.34
N LEU A 492 12.00 4.00 -5.97
CA LEU A 492 13.46 3.95 -5.85
C LEU A 492 13.90 3.68 -4.40
N HIS A 493 13.00 3.84 -3.45
CA HIS A 493 13.23 3.67 -2.02
C HIS A 493 12.62 2.36 -1.51
N ARG A 494 13.14 1.85 -0.40
CA ARG A 494 12.67 0.65 0.30
C ARG A 494 12.11 1.01 1.66
N GLY A 495 11.14 0.23 2.10
CA GLY A 495 10.46 0.40 3.38
C GLY A 495 9.31 1.41 3.33
N THR A 496 8.20 1.08 4.00
CA THR A 496 6.92 1.81 3.97
C THR A 496 7.10 3.30 4.34
N GLY A 497 7.90 3.61 5.35
CA GLY A 497 8.10 4.99 5.79
C GLY A 497 8.76 5.87 4.71
N LYS A 498 9.78 5.37 4.00
CA LYS A 498 10.42 6.12 2.91
C LYS A 498 9.51 6.22 1.69
N VAL A 499 8.79 5.15 1.38
CA VAL A 499 7.80 5.11 0.30
C VAL A 499 6.69 6.13 0.56
N HIS A 500 6.20 6.22 1.78
CA HIS A 500 5.17 7.18 2.17
C HIS A 500 5.66 8.63 2.04
N LYS A 501 6.90 8.92 2.49
CA LYS A 501 7.52 10.25 2.34
C LYS A 501 7.61 10.69 0.87
N ILE A 502 8.05 9.80 -0.01
CA ILE A 502 8.12 10.09 -1.46
C ILE A 502 6.74 10.38 -2.05
N LEU A 503 5.72 9.65 -1.62
CA LEU A 503 4.36 9.87 -2.11
C LEU A 503 3.79 11.22 -1.65
N TYR A 504 4.08 11.70 -0.44
CA TYR A 504 3.70 13.06 -0.03
C TYR A 504 4.40 14.13 -0.86
N LEU A 505 5.71 14.00 -1.10
CA LEU A 505 6.44 14.93 -1.97
C LEU A 505 5.90 14.91 -3.41
N LEU A 506 5.57 13.73 -3.92
CA LEU A 506 4.95 13.56 -5.24
C LEU A 506 3.56 14.21 -5.30
N ALA A 507 2.74 14.02 -4.26
CA ALA A 507 1.42 14.61 -4.16
C ALA A 507 1.48 16.15 -4.10
N MET A 508 2.45 16.71 -3.35
CA MET A 508 2.69 18.16 -3.33
C MET A 508 3.05 18.69 -4.73
N GLY A 509 4.00 18.03 -5.40
CA GLY A 509 4.39 18.40 -6.77
C GLY A 509 3.23 18.29 -7.76
N PHE A 510 2.43 17.22 -7.66
CA PHE A 510 1.22 17.04 -8.47
C PHE A 510 0.21 18.16 -8.24
N ASN A 511 -0.10 18.46 -6.98
CA ASN A 511 -1.10 19.47 -6.63
C ASN A 511 -0.70 20.87 -7.09
N LEU A 512 0.58 21.23 -6.97
CA LEU A 512 1.09 22.52 -7.46
C LEU A 512 1.07 22.59 -8.99
N ALA A 513 1.44 21.53 -9.69
CA ALA A 513 1.30 21.46 -11.15
C ALA A 513 -0.18 21.56 -11.58
N LYS A 514 -1.09 20.90 -10.84
CA LYS A 514 -2.53 20.98 -11.10
C LYS A 514 -3.06 22.41 -10.86
N LEU A 515 -2.68 23.04 -9.76
CA LEU A 515 -3.07 24.44 -9.46
C LEU A 515 -2.58 25.38 -10.58
N HIS A 516 -1.32 25.25 -10.99
CA HIS A 516 -0.77 26.03 -12.09
C HIS A 516 -1.59 25.87 -13.39
N ASN A 517 -1.89 24.61 -13.76
CA ASN A 517 -2.65 24.33 -14.98
C ASN A 517 -4.09 24.87 -14.91
N ARG A 518 -4.72 24.84 -13.72
CA ARG A 518 -6.07 25.40 -13.54
C ARG A 518 -6.06 26.92 -13.63
N ILE A 519 -5.04 27.59 -13.08
CA ILE A 519 -4.86 29.05 -13.22
C ILE A 519 -4.65 29.43 -14.68
N GLN A 520 -3.73 28.75 -15.39
CA GLN A 520 -3.45 29.06 -16.80
C GLN A 520 -4.66 28.81 -17.72
N ALA A 521 -5.50 27.87 -17.38
CA ALA A 521 -6.72 27.55 -18.11
C ALA A 521 -7.95 28.39 -17.68
N GLY A 522 -7.81 29.30 -16.70
CA GLY A 522 -8.92 30.08 -16.16
C GLY A 522 -10.00 29.25 -15.47
N ARG A 523 -9.63 28.08 -14.91
CA ARG A 523 -10.56 27.10 -14.31
C ARG A 523 -10.52 27.07 -12.79
N ILE A 524 -9.91 28.04 -12.14
CA ILE A 524 -9.98 28.20 -10.69
C ILE A 524 -11.43 28.50 -10.26
N HIS A 525 -11.81 28.05 -9.08
CA HIS A 525 -13.14 28.19 -8.49
C HIS A 525 -14.27 27.54 -9.30
N THR A 526 -13.94 26.67 -10.27
CA THR A 526 -14.94 25.97 -11.06
C THR A 526 -14.97 24.48 -10.67
N ALA A 527 -16.18 23.97 -10.42
CA ALA A 527 -16.37 22.53 -10.30
C ALA A 527 -16.26 21.86 -11.67
N LEU A 528 -15.59 20.71 -11.76
CA LEU A 528 -15.42 19.98 -13.03
C LEU A 528 -16.75 19.54 -13.65
N PHE A 529 -17.70 19.13 -12.83
CA PHE A 529 -19.02 18.69 -13.24
C PHE A 529 -20.03 19.11 -12.16
N THR A 530 -20.70 20.22 -12.37
CA THR A 530 -21.91 20.57 -11.60
C THR A 530 -23.04 19.62 -11.99
N ALA A 531 -23.76 19.07 -11.01
CA ALA A 531 -25.05 18.49 -11.29
C ALA A 531 -25.87 19.57 -12.00
N LYS A 532 -26.44 19.27 -13.17
CA LYS A 532 -27.41 20.14 -13.79
C LYS A 532 -28.51 20.31 -12.76
N GLU A 533 -28.70 21.51 -12.24
CA GLU A 533 -29.90 21.83 -11.51
C GLU A 533 -31.04 21.53 -12.47
N THR A 534 -31.82 20.52 -12.17
CA THR A 534 -33.08 20.28 -12.85
C THR A 534 -33.98 21.44 -12.48
N ALA A 535 -34.18 22.35 -13.46
CA ALA A 535 -35.12 23.44 -13.36
C ALA A 535 -36.54 22.93 -13.12
#